data_5fdb4b3ba56527b58dcd306edb620c39
#
_entry.id   5fdb4b3ba56527b58dcd306edb620c39
#
_cell.length_a   1.000
_cell.length_b   1.000
_cell.length_c   1.000
_cell.angle_alpha   90.00
_cell.angle_beta   90.00
_cell.angle_gamma   90.00
#
_symmetry.space_group_name_H-M   'P 1'
#
loop_
_entity.id
_entity.type
_entity.pdbx_description
1 polymer ?
#
loop_
_entity_poly.entity_id
_entity_poly.type
_entity_poly.pdbx_seq_one_letter_code
_entity_poly.pdbx_strand_id
1 'polypeptide(L)'
;MTQYIADEAHFKEVLSKASTVKRLLWIGTADIKDLYVEDRPFLGILADLIKKGREVRLIHAKEPGPNFREDFDQYPVLFTGLERALCPRVHFKILVFDCKLAYIGSANLTGAGIGMKGAGNRNFEAGILTDDPDLVEAAMNHFDSVWAGFKCKTCRRKQYCGDPILK
;
A
#
# COMPACT_ATOMS: atom_id res chain seq x y z
N MET A 1 3.60 1.21 21.09
CA MET A 1 5.03 1.39 20.62
C MET A 1 5.02 2.21 19.34
N THR A 2 5.85 3.26 19.27
CA THR A 2 6.03 4.02 18.03
C THR A 2 7.52 4.02 17.70
N GLN A 3 7.84 3.55 16.50
CA GLN A 3 9.22 3.37 16.03
C GLN A 3 9.45 4.26 14.80
N TYR A 4 10.57 4.99 14.78
CA TYR A 4 11.03 5.70 13.58
C TYR A 4 11.63 4.70 12.58
N ILE A 5 11.21 4.81 11.33
CA ILE A 5 11.63 3.93 10.23
C ILE A 5 12.39 4.78 9.21
N ALA A 6 13.58 4.36 8.85
CA ALA A 6 14.39 5.02 7.86
C ALA A 6 14.94 4.03 6.81
N ASP A 7 15.02 4.46 5.58
CA ASP A 7 15.68 3.79 4.46
C ASP A 7 15.33 2.29 4.34
N GLU A 8 16.33 1.40 4.48
CA GLU A 8 16.12 -0.06 4.33
C GLU A 8 15.23 -0.69 5.41
N ALA A 9 15.02 -0.01 6.55
CA ALA A 9 14.12 -0.49 7.57
C ALA A 9 12.66 -0.56 7.07
N HIS A 10 12.29 0.22 6.07
CA HIS A 10 10.98 0.09 5.43
C HIS A 10 10.75 -1.31 4.85
N PHE A 11 11.74 -1.87 4.21
CA PHE A 11 11.67 -3.23 3.69
C PHE A 11 11.70 -4.28 4.81
N LYS A 12 12.68 -4.18 5.71
CA LYS A 12 12.94 -5.19 6.72
C LYS A 12 11.88 -5.26 7.81
N GLU A 13 11.36 -4.11 8.23
CA GLU A 13 10.51 -4.00 9.42
C GLU A 13 9.04 -3.68 9.11
N VAL A 14 8.76 -3.11 7.94
CA VAL A 14 7.39 -2.73 7.55
C VAL A 14 6.84 -3.73 6.54
N LEU A 15 7.46 -3.86 5.37
CA LEU A 15 6.91 -4.68 4.30
C LEU A 15 6.87 -6.18 4.66
N SER A 16 7.83 -6.66 5.41
CA SER A 16 7.88 -8.05 5.92
C SER A 16 6.65 -8.43 6.76
N LYS A 17 6.00 -7.46 7.40
CA LYS A 17 4.79 -7.71 8.20
C LYS A 17 3.57 -8.09 7.37
N ALA A 18 3.57 -7.80 6.08
CA ALA A 18 2.45 -8.16 5.22
C ALA A 18 2.13 -9.66 5.26
N SER A 19 3.14 -10.52 5.30
CA SER A 19 2.95 -11.98 5.37
C SER A 19 2.32 -12.47 6.68
N THR A 20 2.36 -11.68 7.74
CA THR A 20 1.87 -12.03 9.08
C THR A 20 0.42 -11.60 9.36
N VAL A 21 -0.21 -10.91 8.42
CA VAL A 21 -1.57 -10.39 8.54
C VAL A 21 -2.58 -11.51 8.75
N LYS A 22 -3.50 -11.31 9.69
CA LYS A 22 -4.52 -12.28 10.07
C LYS A 22 -5.94 -11.89 9.66
N ARG A 23 -6.18 -10.62 9.42
CA ARG A 23 -7.52 -10.06 9.16
C ARG A 23 -7.57 -9.18 7.92
N LEU A 24 -6.82 -8.09 7.93
CA LEU A 24 -6.81 -7.13 6.83
C LEU A 24 -5.45 -6.45 6.63
N LEU A 25 -5.19 -6.10 5.38
CA LEU A 25 -4.09 -5.26 4.95
C LEU A 25 -4.62 -4.14 4.05
N TRP A 26 -4.50 -2.90 4.50
CA TRP A 26 -4.79 -1.74 3.66
C TRP A 26 -3.50 -1.08 3.21
N ILE A 27 -3.42 -0.77 1.93
CA ILE A 27 -2.23 -0.26 1.29
C ILE A 27 -2.56 1.02 0.52
N GLY A 28 -2.00 2.13 0.96
CA GLY A 28 -2.06 3.40 0.25
C GLY A 28 -0.66 3.84 -0.17
N THR A 29 -0.47 4.14 -1.45
CA THR A 29 0.81 4.56 -2.01
C THR A 29 0.59 5.39 -3.27
N ALA A 30 1.45 6.38 -3.54
CA ALA A 30 1.32 7.12 -4.79
C ALA A 30 1.79 6.30 -6.00
N ASP A 31 2.84 5.50 -5.82
CA ASP A 31 3.42 4.67 -6.87
C ASP A 31 3.64 3.25 -6.33
N ILE A 32 3.37 2.25 -7.17
CA ILE A 32 3.62 0.85 -6.87
C ILE A 32 4.31 0.20 -8.06
N LYS A 33 5.31 -0.63 -7.77
CA LYS A 33 6.03 -1.42 -8.77
C LYS A 33 6.12 -2.88 -8.34
N ASP A 34 6.69 -3.68 -9.20
CA ASP A 34 7.09 -5.03 -8.87
C ASP A 34 8.06 -5.03 -7.67
N LEU A 35 7.69 -5.73 -6.62
CA LEU A 35 8.42 -5.84 -5.37
C LEU A 35 8.59 -7.32 -5.00
N TYR A 36 9.69 -7.62 -4.32
CA TYR A 36 9.96 -8.95 -3.77
C TYR A 36 10.14 -8.87 -2.26
N VAL A 37 9.58 -9.81 -1.55
CA VAL A 37 9.75 -10.00 -0.11
C VAL A 37 10.11 -11.46 0.11
N GLU A 38 11.23 -11.73 0.77
CA GLU A 38 11.70 -13.10 1.00
C GLU A 38 11.75 -13.93 -0.30
N ASP A 39 12.35 -13.37 -1.34
CA ASP A 39 12.53 -13.97 -2.68
C ASP A 39 11.24 -14.31 -3.44
N ARG A 40 10.10 -13.76 -3.04
CA ARG A 40 8.82 -13.92 -3.75
C ARG A 40 8.22 -12.57 -4.11
N PRO A 41 7.46 -12.49 -5.24
CA PRO A 41 6.70 -11.30 -5.58
C PRO A 41 5.77 -10.87 -4.44
N PHE A 42 5.73 -9.59 -4.11
CA PHE A 42 4.82 -9.05 -3.10
C PHE A 42 3.35 -9.33 -3.43
N LEU A 43 2.99 -9.30 -4.72
CA LEU A 43 1.66 -9.69 -5.19
C LEU A 43 1.30 -11.15 -4.85
N GLY A 44 2.28 -12.04 -4.80
CA GLY A 44 2.10 -13.42 -4.35
C GLY A 44 1.73 -13.50 -2.86
N ILE A 45 2.29 -12.61 -2.03
CA ILE A 45 1.90 -12.50 -0.62
C ILE A 45 0.45 -12.03 -0.51
N LEU A 46 0.06 -10.99 -1.27
CA LEU A 46 -1.32 -10.51 -1.30
C LEU A 46 -2.28 -11.60 -1.77
N ALA A 47 -1.92 -12.35 -2.79
CA ALA A 47 -2.70 -13.49 -3.28
C ALA A 47 -2.92 -14.56 -2.20
N ASP A 48 -1.89 -14.89 -1.43
CA ASP A 48 -2.01 -15.84 -0.32
C ASP A 48 -2.90 -15.33 0.83
N LEU A 49 -2.83 -14.04 1.14
CA LEU A 49 -3.73 -13.42 2.11
C LEU A 49 -5.19 -13.54 1.67
N ILE A 50 -5.48 -13.22 0.41
CA ILE A 50 -6.82 -13.31 -0.19
C ILE A 50 -7.33 -14.76 -0.18
N LYS A 51 -6.50 -15.73 -0.58
CA LYS A 51 -6.85 -17.17 -0.51
C LYS A 51 -7.20 -17.63 0.91
N LYS A 52 -6.61 -17.01 1.92
CA LYS A 52 -6.91 -17.25 3.34
C LYS A 52 -8.13 -16.46 3.86
N GLY A 53 -8.87 -15.78 2.98
CA GLY A 53 -10.03 -14.97 3.35
C GLY A 53 -9.70 -13.65 4.06
N ARG A 54 -8.48 -13.10 3.87
CA ARG A 54 -8.10 -11.81 4.43
C ARG A 54 -8.54 -10.69 3.48
N GLU A 55 -8.97 -9.57 4.06
CA GLU A 55 -9.28 -8.37 3.30
C GLU A 55 -7.99 -7.69 2.86
N VAL A 56 -7.86 -7.39 1.57
CA VAL A 56 -6.72 -6.63 1.04
C VAL A 56 -7.24 -5.48 0.19
N ARG A 57 -6.95 -4.24 0.60
CA ARG A 57 -7.26 -3.02 -0.14
C ARG A 57 -5.99 -2.35 -0.61
N LEU A 58 -5.99 -1.92 -1.86
CA LEU A 58 -4.90 -1.16 -2.49
C LEU A 58 -5.46 0.09 -3.16
N ILE A 59 -5.02 1.27 -2.71
CA ILE A 59 -5.27 2.52 -3.42
C ILE A 59 -3.95 3.14 -3.85
N HIS A 60 -3.86 3.53 -5.11
CA HIS A 60 -2.66 4.13 -5.68
C HIS A 60 -2.99 5.20 -6.72
N ALA A 61 -2.00 6.06 -7.04
CA ALA A 61 -2.22 7.20 -7.92
C ALA A 61 -1.85 6.94 -9.37
N LYS A 62 -0.83 6.12 -9.63
CA LYS A 62 -0.28 5.88 -10.97
C LYS A 62 -0.58 4.47 -11.43
N GLU A 63 -0.85 4.33 -12.73
CA GLU A 63 -0.86 3.01 -13.35
C GLU A 63 0.50 2.34 -13.22
N PRO A 64 0.55 1.09 -12.77
CA PRO A 64 1.80 0.35 -12.65
C PRO A 64 2.39 0.00 -14.02
N GLY A 65 3.71 -0.20 -14.04
CA GLY A 65 4.43 -0.61 -15.23
C GLY A 65 4.19 -2.07 -15.64
N PRO A 66 4.77 -2.49 -16.79
CA PRO A 66 4.56 -3.82 -17.35
C PRO A 66 4.99 -4.96 -16.42
N ASN A 67 6.11 -4.86 -15.73
CA ASN A 67 6.58 -5.91 -14.82
C ASN A 67 5.57 -6.19 -13.69
N PHE A 68 4.98 -5.13 -13.12
CA PHE A 68 3.92 -5.29 -12.11
C PHE A 68 2.70 -6.02 -12.71
N ARG A 69 2.34 -5.72 -13.96
CA ARG A 69 1.21 -6.37 -14.65
C ARG A 69 1.50 -7.84 -14.90
N GLU A 70 2.71 -8.17 -15.35
CA GLU A 70 3.14 -9.55 -15.55
C GLU A 70 3.09 -10.36 -14.24
N ASP A 71 3.56 -9.78 -13.13
CA ASP A 71 3.45 -10.40 -11.81
C ASP A 71 1.97 -10.54 -11.38
N PHE A 72 1.15 -9.52 -11.64
CA PHE A 72 -0.27 -9.54 -11.29
C PHE A 72 -1.02 -10.67 -12.01
N ASP A 73 -0.75 -10.85 -13.30
CA ASP A 73 -1.39 -11.86 -14.14
C ASP A 73 -1.05 -13.30 -13.72
N GLN A 74 0.06 -13.49 -12.99
CA GLN A 74 0.41 -14.80 -12.42
C GLN A 74 -0.51 -15.25 -11.28
N TYR A 75 -1.29 -14.33 -10.69
CA TYR A 75 -2.15 -14.59 -9.54
C TYR A 75 -3.62 -14.27 -9.83
N PRO A 76 -4.37 -15.18 -10.49
CA PRO A 76 -5.77 -14.93 -10.88
C PRO A 76 -6.69 -14.52 -9.72
N VAL A 77 -6.40 -14.93 -8.50
CA VAL A 77 -7.19 -14.56 -7.31
C VAL A 77 -7.17 -13.05 -7.03
N LEU A 78 -6.16 -12.33 -7.53
CA LEU A 78 -6.08 -10.87 -7.40
C LEU A 78 -7.17 -10.15 -8.19
N PHE A 79 -7.62 -10.70 -9.33
CA PHE A 79 -8.68 -10.09 -10.15
C PHE A 79 -10.02 -10.01 -9.43
N THR A 80 -10.29 -10.95 -8.55
CA THR A 80 -11.59 -11.04 -7.85
C THR A 80 -11.50 -10.70 -6.38
N GLY A 81 -10.33 -10.84 -5.77
CA GLY A 81 -10.16 -10.72 -4.32
C GLY A 81 -9.37 -9.49 -3.85
N LEU A 82 -8.60 -8.85 -4.72
CA LEU A 82 -7.95 -7.59 -4.39
C LEU A 82 -8.93 -6.42 -4.61
N GLU A 83 -9.32 -5.75 -3.52
CA GLU A 83 -10.03 -4.50 -3.62
C GLU A 83 -9.04 -3.41 -4.03
N ARG A 84 -9.16 -2.89 -5.26
CA ARG A 84 -8.22 -1.93 -5.83
C ARG A 84 -8.92 -0.68 -6.35
N ALA A 85 -8.35 0.48 -6.07
CA ALA A 85 -8.81 1.76 -6.59
C ALA A 85 -7.65 2.64 -7.06
N LEU A 86 -7.90 3.42 -8.12
CA LEU A 86 -6.99 4.47 -8.58
C LEU A 86 -7.53 5.83 -8.16
N CYS A 87 -6.67 6.63 -7.53
CA CYS A 87 -6.97 8.03 -7.25
C CYS A 87 -5.72 8.90 -7.51
N PRO A 88 -5.72 9.76 -8.55
CA PRO A 88 -4.55 10.55 -8.94
C PRO A 88 -4.11 11.59 -7.89
N ARG A 89 -4.90 11.76 -6.82
CA ARG A 89 -4.58 12.65 -5.70
C ARG A 89 -3.94 11.93 -4.52
N VAL A 90 -3.90 10.61 -4.53
CA VAL A 90 -3.24 9.84 -3.46
C VAL A 90 -1.74 10.12 -3.49
N HIS A 91 -1.24 10.66 -2.39
CA HIS A 91 0.19 10.90 -2.21
C HIS A 91 0.67 10.45 -0.82
N PHE A 92 -0.24 10.05 0.06
CA PHE A 92 0.12 9.42 1.33
C PHE A 92 0.72 8.02 1.09
N LYS A 93 1.54 7.56 2.03
CA LYS A 93 2.04 6.19 2.10
C LYS A 93 1.64 5.68 3.47
N ILE A 94 0.55 4.90 3.46
CA ILE A 94 -0.06 4.33 4.66
C ILE A 94 -0.22 2.83 4.43
N LEU A 95 0.27 2.03 5.37
CA LEU A 95 -0.06 0.61 5.45
C LEU A 95 -0.72 0.36 6.81
N VAL A 96 -1.84 -0.34 6.80
CA VAL A 96 -2.55 -0.75 8.02
C VAL A 96 -2.61 -2.26 8.09
N PHE A 97 -2.15 -2.81 9.20
CA PHE A 97 -2.10 -4.24 9.47
C PHE A 97 -3.08 -4.58 10.60
N ASP A 98 -4.11 -5.35 10.30
CA ASP A 98 -5.09 -5.89 11.27
C ASP A 98 -5.81 -4.84 12.15
N CYS A 99 -5.90 -3.57 11.74
CA CYS A 99 -6.40 -2.43 12.53
C CYS A 99 -5.62 -2.20 13.85
N LYS A 100 -4.38 -2.68 13.94
CA LYS A 100 -3.59 -2.65 15.20
C LYS A 100 -2.22 -2.02 15.04
N LEU A 101 -1.73 -1.96 13.81
CA LEU A 101 -0.42 -1.43 13.49
C LEU A 101 -0.55 -0.62 12.21
N ALA A 102 0.05 0.57 12.19
CA ALA A 102 0.09 1.40 10.99
C ALA A 102 1.52 1.86 10.69
N TYR A 103 1.86 1.85 9.41
CA TYR A 103 2.99 2.60 8.88
C TYR A 103 2.46 3.88 8.23
N ILE A 104 3.11 4.99 8.53
CA ILE A 104 2.82 6.31 7.95
C ILE A 104 4.17 6.94 7.58
N GLY A 105 4.36 7.26 6.30
CA GLY A 105 5.67 7.79 5.90
C GLY A 105 5.74 8.28 4.45
N SER A 106 6.97 8.36 3.96
CA SER A 106 7.28 8.87 2.62
C SER A 106 7.51 7.77 1.58
N ALA A 107 7.81 6.52 1.99
CA ALA A 107 8.24 5.45 1.11
C ALA A 107 7.10 4.91 0.23
N ASN A 108 7.20 5.12 -1.07
CA ASN A 108 6.36 4.42 -2.05
C ASN A 108 6.69 2.91 -2.08
N LEU A 109 5.73 2.10 -2.48
CA LEU A 109 5.92 0.67 -2.72
C LEU A 109 6.66 0.44 -4.04
N THR A 110 7.89 0.91 -4.10
CA THR A 110 8.84 0.74 -5.20
C THR A 110 10.17 0.24 -4.63
N GLY A 111 10.96 -0.46 -5.43
CA GLY A 111 12.23 -1.00 -4.95
C GLY A 111 13.19 0.06 -4.37
N ALA A 112 13.16 1.29 -4.92
CA ALA A 112 13.93 2.42 -4.40
C ALA A 112 13.32 3.01 -3.12
N GLY A 113 11.99 3.18 -3.09
CA GLY A 113 11.27 3.77 -1.95
C GLY A 113 11.27 2.88 -0.72
N ILE A 114 10.99 1.58 -0.91
CA ILE A 114 10.90 0.64 0.23
C ILE A 114 12.28 0.13 0.70
N GLY A 115 13.37 0.57 0.09
CA GLY A 115 14.72 0.23 0.54
C GLY A 115 15.26 -1.13 0.07
N MET A 116 14.63 -1.78 -0.92
CA MET A 116 15.11 -3.04 -1.50
C MET A 116 16.38 -2.88 -2.31
N LYS A 117 16.57 -1.74 -2.96
CA LYS A 117 17.75 -1.48 -3.77
C LYS A 117 18.99 -1.27 -2.91
N GLY A 118 20.17 -1.56 -3.46
CA GLY A 118 21.44 -1.31 -2.80
C GLY A 118 21.62 0.16 -2.40
N ALA A 119 22.47 0.43 -1.42
CA ALA A 119 22.63 1.71 -0.75
C ALA A 119 22.79 2.92 -1.69
N GLY A 120 23.47 2.73 -2.84
CA GLY A 120 23.67 3.80 -3.83
C GLY A 120 22.47 4.10 -4.73
N ASN A 121 21.41 3.28 -4.71
CA ASN A 121 20.27 3.37 -5.62
C ASN A 121 18.91 3.50 -4.92
N ARG A 122 18.87 3.47 -3.59
CA ARG A 122 17.63 3.66 -2.83
C ARG A 122 17.43 5.14 -2.48
N ASN A 123 16.16 5.52 -2.32
CA ASN A 123 15.84 6.84 -1.81
C ASN A 123 16.16 6.94 -0.31
N PHE A 124 16.36 8.17 0.16
CA PHE A 124 16.28 8.47 1.59
C PHE A 124 14.81 8.67 1.96
N GLU A 125 14.28 7.79 2.77
CA GLU A 125 12.88 7.76 3.16
C GLU A 125 12.73 7.75 4.68
N ALA A 126 11.64 8.32 5.17
CA ALA A 126 11.34 8.37 6.60
C ALA A 126 9.87 8.05 6.86
N GLY A 127 9.60 7.48 8.02
CA GLY A 127 8.25 7.20 8.47
C GLY A 127 8.21 6.75 9.91
N ILE A 128 7.02 6.41 10.35
CA ILE A 128 6.77 5.78 11.65
C ILE A 128 6.00 4.48 11.47
N LEU A 129 6.32 3.50 12.29
CA LEU A 129 5.54 2.29 12.50
C LEU A 129 4.99 2.35 13.92
N THR A 130 3.66 2.31 14.08
CA THR A 130 3.01 2.56 15.36
C THR A 130 1.85 1.62 15.63
N ASP A 131 1.71 1.19 16.88
CA ASP A 131 0.53 0.52 17.43
C ASP A 131 -0.27 1.45 18.38
N ASP A 132 0.04 2.75 18.38
CA ASP A 132 -0.74 3.75 19.09
C ASP A 132 -2.16 3.79 18.51
N PRO A 133 -3.22 3.51 19.33
CA PRO A 133 -4.57 3.39 18.82
C PRO A 133 -5.09 4.65 18.11
N ASP A 134 -4.75 5.82 18.63
CA ASP A 134 -5.22 7.09 18.10
C ASP A 134 -4.59 7.37 16.72
N LEU A 135 -3.29 7.06 16.57
CA LEU A 135 -2.59 7.19 15.28
C LEU A 135 -3.06 6.15 14.28
N VAL A 136 -3.29 4.91 14.70
CA VAL A 136 -3.82 3.84 13.84
C VAL A 136 -5.21 4.23 13.34
N GLU A 137 -6.10 4.68 14.23
CA GLU A 137 -7.44 5.12 13.87
C GLU A 137 -7.41 6.33 12.92
N ALA A 138 -6.56 7.31 13.20
CA ALA A 138 -6.40 8.48 12.34
C ALA A 138 -5.92 8.10 10.93
N ALA A 139 -4.96 7.18 10.82
CA ALA A 139 -4.47 6.68 9.54
C ALA A 139 -5.57 5.92 8.77
N MET A 140 -6.33 5.08 9.45
CA MET A 140 -7.46 4.35 8.87
C MET A 140 -8.56 5.30 8.39
N ASN A 141 -8.95 6.27 9.20
CA ASN A 141 -9.96 7.26 8.85
C ASN A 141 -9.54 8.11 7.63
N HIS A 142 -8.27 8.48 7.56
CA HIS A 142 -7.74 9.20 6.41
C HIS A 142 -7.79 8.31 5.13
N PHE A 143 -7.31 7.08 5.21
CA PHE A 143 -7.38 6.13 4.11
C PHE A 143 -8.83 5.92 3.65
N ASP A 144 -9.72 5.61 4.58
CA ASP A 144 -11.12 5.28 4.28
C ASP A 144 -11.89 6.48 3.70
N SER A 145 -11.60 7.71 4.15
CA SER A 145 -12.20 8.92 3.59
C SER A 145 -11.91 9.09 2.09
N VAL A 146 -10.72 8.68 1.65
CA VAL A 146 -10.34 8.70 0.22
C VAL A 146 -10.94 7.50 -0.49
N TRP A 147 -10.86 6.32 0.12
CA TRP A 147 -11.41 5.07 -0.40
C TRP A 147 -12.91 5.17 -0.66
N ALA A 148 -13.67 5.69 0.29
CA ALA A 148 -15.11 5.89 0.18
C ALA A 148 -15.53 7.06 -0.74
N GLY A 149 -14.56 7.82 -1.25
CA GLY A 149 -14.81 8.88 -2.21
C GLY A 149 -15.44 10.15 -1.63
N PHE A 150 -15.28 10.45 -0.34
CA PHE A 150 -15.87 11.63 0.30
C PHE A 150 -15.49 12.95 -0.36
N LYS A 151 -14.35 13.00 -1.03
CA LYS A 151 -13.88 14.19 -1.75
C LYS A 151 -14.16 14.15 -3.27
N CYS A 152 -14.76 13.08 -3.79
CA CYS A 152 -14.97 12.93 -5.22
C CYS A 152 -15.94 13.96 -5.79
N LYS A 153 -17.01 14.29 -5.07
CA LYS A 153 -18.01 15.27 -5.51
C LYS A 153 -17.39 16.63 -5.89
N THR A 154 -16.45 17.12 -5.10
CA THR A 154 -15.78 18.42 -5.30
C THR A 154 -14.40 18.30 -5.96
N CYS A 155 -14.04 17.11 -6.41
CA CYS A 155 -12.72 16.86 -6.99
C CYS A 155 -12.58 17.54 -8.35
N ARG A 156 -11.49 18.33 -8.54
CA ARG A 156 -11.18 19.01 -9.81
C ARG A 156 -10.25 18.18 -10.71
N ARG A 157 -9.96 16.94 -10.36
CA ARG A 157 -9.08 16.04 -11.11
C ARG A 157 -9.81 14.81 -11.66
N LYS A 158 -11.11 14.87 -11.78
CA LYS A 158 -11.96 13.77 -12.30
C LYS A 158 -11.53 13.28 -13.67
N GLN A 159 -11.07 14.18 -14.53
CA GLN A 159 -10.60 13.87 -15.89
C GLN A 159 -9.38 12.95 -15.92
N TYR A 160 -8.63 12.88 -14.83
CA TYR A 160 -7.45 12.01 -14.71
C TYR A 160 -7.72 10.78 -13.83
N CYS A 161 -8.95 10.61 -13.37
CA CYS A 161 -9.33 9.55 -12.43
C CYS A 161 -9.88 8.34 -13.18
N GLY A 162 -9.28 7.16 -12.96
CA GLY A 162 -9.78 5.90 -13.50
C GLY A 162 -11.03 5.39 -12.79
N ASP A 163 -11.21 5.74 -11.51
CA ASP A 163 -12.30 5.23 -10.65
C ASP A 163 -13.09 6.38 -9.97
N PRO A 164 -13.72 7.30 -10.72
CA PRO A 164 -14.45 8.40 -10.09
C PRO A 164 -15.74 7.93 -9.44
N ILE A 165 -15.92 8.24 -8.15
CA ILE A 165 -17.20 8.05 -7.46
C ILE A 165 -18.07 9.27 -7.74
N LEU A 166 -19.13 9.08 -8.54
CA LEU A 166 -19.98 10.16 -9.06
C LEU A 166 -21.32 10.32 -8.30
N LYS A 167 -21.41 9.80 -7.10
CA LYS A 167 -22.62 9.90 -6.25
C LYS A 167 -22.76 11.26 -5.58
#